data_cc183cacc2afe54bc709b8562f446f72
#
_entry.id   cc183cacc2afe54bc709b8562f446f72
#
_cell.length_a   1.000
_cell.length_b   1.000
_cell.length_c   1.000
_cell.angle_alpha   90.00
_cell.angle_beta   90.00
_cell.angle_gamma   90.00
#
_symmetry.space_group_name_H-M   'P 1'
#
loop_
_entity.id
_entity.type
_entity.pdbx_description
1 polymer ?
#
loop_
_entity_poly.entity_id
_entity_poly.type
_entity_poly.pdbx_seq_one_letter_code
_entity_poly.pdbx_strand_id
1 'polypeptide(L)'
;MSHDSASPKAKEHWDKARAEAYDKRVREAIPGYDSLHVLSCQVVAEATHGRGRALVVGAGTGVECVALAQSCPNLSVVGVDPSADMLHHAEAKIREYDLTSRVRLYPSKVGDLPKFEPFDAATLLLVMHFLPDDGAKQTLLEEISSHLKPGAPLILADLFGSWEDPWQQQLRSWWRHLQLAAGIPEAEVEKGFRHIDRDIHPVTEARLAELLTATGFGPPAPYFRALCFGGWVARKL
;
A
#
# COMPACT_ATOMS: atom_id res chain seq x y z
N MET A 1 30.30 8.89 25.95
CA MET A 1 29.25 7.88 25.66
C MET A 1 28.03 8.23 26.52
N SER A 2 27.17 9.07 26.02
CA SER A 2 25.92 9.44 26.70
C SER A 2 24.79 8.59 26.11
N HIS A 3 24.36 7.58 26.89
CA HIS A 3 23.15 6.83 26.60
C HIS A 3 21.95 7.77 26.79
N ASP A 4 21.28 8.09 25.69
CA ASP A 4 20.00 8.81 25.69
C ASP A 4 18.92 7.85 26.22
N SER A 5 18.68 7.92 27.53
CA SER A 5 17.67 7.13 28.23
C SER A 5 16.34 7.92 28.27
N ALA A 6 15.74 8.14 27.09
CA ALA A 6 14.37 8.62 27.03
C ALA A 6 13.44 7.59 27.70
N SER A 7 12.51 8.07 28.55
CA SER A 7 11.55 7.18 29.21
C SER A 7 10.68 6.45 28.16
N PRO A 8 10.19 5.21 28.45
CA PRO A 8 9.34 4.47 27.51
C PRO A 8 8.16 5.29 26.99
N LYS A 9 7.52 6.10 27.85
CA LYS A 9 6.42 7.00 27.45
C LYS A 9 6.87 8.14 26.53
N ALA A 10 8.07 8.68 26.71
CA ALA A 10 8.62 9.72 25.83
C ALA A 10 8.97 9.14 24.45
N LYS A 11 9.50 7.92 24.38
CA LYS A 11 9.78 7.22 23.15
C LYS A 11 8.50 6.89 22.38
N GLU A 12 7.47 6.38 23.07
CA GLU A 12 6.15 6.07 22.48
C GLU A 12 5.47 7.33 21.93
N HIS A 13 5.55 8.46 22.63
CA HIS A 13 4.99 9.74 22.17
C HIS A 13 5.75 10.29 20.94
N TRP A 14 7.07 10.15 20.92
CA TRP A 14 7.91 10.58 19.79
C TRP A 14 7.66 9.72 18.55
N ASP A 15 7.50 8.43 18.72
CA ASP A 15 7.17 7.49 17.64
C ASP A 15 5.78 7.77 17.04
N LYS A 16 4.77 8.07 17.88
CA LYS A 16 3.42 8.46 17.41
C LYS A 16 3.46 9.73 16.55
N ALA A 17 4.12 10.77 17.01
CA ALA A 17 4.23 12.04 16.28
C ALA A 17 4.94 11.85 14.91
N ARG A 18 5.93 10.96 14.85
CA ARG A 18 6.66 10.63 13.61
C ARG A 18 5.79 9.88 12.61
N ALA A 19 4.98 8.93 13.08
CA ALA A 19 4.03 8.21 12.24
C ALA A 19 2.93 9.12 11.69
N GLU A 20 2.38 9.99 12.54
CA GLU A 20 1.37 10.98 12.13
C GLU A 20 1.94 11.96 11.10
N ALA A 21 3.18 12.43 11.28
CA ALA A 21 3.86 13.28 10.31
C ALA A 21 4.10 12.56 8.97
N TYR A 22 4.44 11.25 9.00
CA TYR A 22 4.56 10.43 7.80
C TYR A 22 3.22 10.31 7.07
N ASP A 23 2.15 9.92 7.77
CA ASP A 23 0.82 9.75 7.17
C ASP A 23 0.28 11.07 6.59
N LYS A 24 0.49 12.19 7.29
CA LYS A 24 0.14 13.52 6.79
C LYS A 24 0.90 13.83 5.49
N ARG A 25 2.21 13.60 5.49
CA ARG A 25 3.05 13.85 4.31
C ARG A 25 2.64 13.01 3.11
N VAL A 26 2.32 11.74 3.30
CA VAL A 26 1.87 10.84 2.22
C VAL A 26 0.53 11.33 1.62
N ARG A 27 -0.42 11.76 2.46
CA ARG A 27 -1.69 12.36 2.02
C ARG A 27 -1.51 13.63 1.20
N GLU A 28 -0.58 14.48 1.61
CA GLU A 28 -0.28 15.74 0.91
C GLU A 28 0.50 15.49 -0.39
N ALA A 29 1.34 14.47 -0.43
CA ALA A 29 2.18 14.15 -1.57
C ALA A 29 1.45 13.35 -2.67
N ILE A 30 0.53 12.46 -2.30
CA ILE A 30 -0.13 11.55 -3.25
C ILE A 30 -1.54 12.06 -3.58
N PRO A 31 -1.80 12.44 -4.83
CA PRO A 31 -3.11 12.94 -5.24
C PRO A 31 -4.18 11.86 -5.08
N GLY A 32 -5.26 12.20 -4.36
CA GLY A 32 -6.38 11.29 -4.14
C GLY A 32 -6.12 10.16 -3.15
N TYR A 33 -5.08 10.27 -2.29
CA TYR A 33 -4.71 9.22 -1.33
C TYR A 33 -5.89 8.70 -0.49
N ASP A 34 -6.66 9.59 0.13
CA ASP A 34 -7.81 9.16 0.95
C ASP A 34 -8.91 8.53 0.10
N SER A 35 -9.16 9.06 -1.11
CA SER A 35 -10.13 8.48 -2.06
C SER A 35 -9.69 7.09 -2.51
N LEU A 36 -8.40 6.87 -2.77
CA LEU A 36 -7.84 5.57 -3.09
C LEU A 36 -8.17 4.55 -1.99
N HIS A 37 -7.87 4.88 -0.73
CA HIS A 37 -8.13 3.97 0.40
C HIS A 37 -9.64 3.69 0.58
N VAL A 38 -10.48 4.73 0.50
CA VAL A 38 -11.95 4.55 0.59
C VAL A 38 -12.46 3.62 -0.50
N LEU A 39 -12.08 3.85 -1.76
CA LEU A 39 -12.51 3.02 -2.88
C LEU A 39 -11.97 1.59 -2.77
N SER A 40 -10.71 1.41 -2.39
CA SER A 40 -10.12 0.09 -2.16
C SER A 40 -10.87 -0.70 -1.07
N CYS A 41 -11.19 -0.06 0.05
CA CYS A 41 -12.01 -0.66 1.10
C CYS A 41 -13.40 -1.07 0.61
N GLN A 42 -14.05 -0.25 -0.22
CA GLN A 42 -15.36 -0.57 -0.79
C GLN A 42 -15.30 -1.78 -1.73
N VAL A 43 -14.26 -1.88 -2.56
CA VAL A 43 -14.05 -3.05 -3.44
C VAL A 43 -13.84 -4.32 -2.60
N VAL A 44 -13.02 -4.27 -1.54
CA VAL A 44 -12.84 -5.40 -0.62
C VAL A 44 -14.16 -5.77 0.06
N ALA A 45 -14.91 -4.78 0.58
CA ALA A 45 -16.17 -4.99 1.27
C ALA A 45 -17.22 -5.65 0.38
N GLU A 46 -17.34 -5.20 -0.86
CA GLU A 46 -18.24 -5.81 -1.86
C GLU A 46 -17.84 -7.24 -2.16
N ALA A 47 -16.58 -7.46 -2.53
CA ALA A 47 -16.08 -8.76 -2.96
C ALA A 47 -16.11 -9.83 -1.85
N THR A 48 -15.96 -9.44 -0.59
CA THR A 48 -15.98 -10.33 0.57
C THR A 48 -17.35 -10.37 1.29
N HIS A 49 -18.32 -9.57 0.84
CA HIS A 49 -19.58 -9.32 1.56
C HIS A 49 -19.33 -8.89 3.02
N GLY A 50 -18.25 -8.12 3.24
CA GLY A 50 -17.85 -7.58 4.53
C GLY A 50 -17.40 -8.62 5.56
N ARG A 51 -17.05 -9.84 5.17
CA ARG A 51 -16.66 -10.95 6.05
C ARG A 51 -15.54 -11.80 5.47
N GLY A 52 -14.98 -12.70 6.27
CA GLY A 52 -13.87 -13.55 5.84
C GLY A 52 -12.52 -12.96 6.21
N ARG A 53 -11.53 -13.06 5.34
CA ARG A 53 -10.15 -12.69 5.63
C ARG A 53 -9.53 -11.92 4.47
N ALA A 54 -8.93 -10.77 4.76
CA ALA A 54 -8.17 -9.98 3.80
C ALA A 54 -6.67 -9.97 4.15
N LEU A 55 -5.82 -10.03 3.12
CA LEU A 55 -4.38 -9.85 3.22
C LEU A 55 -4.03 -8.43 2.76
N VAL A 56 -3.37 -7.65 3.61
CA VAL A 56 -2.83 -6.33 3.31
C VAL A 56 -1.33 -6.45 3.14
N VAL A 57 -0.85 -6.28 1.93
CA VAL A 57 0.58 -6.37 1.57
C VAL A 57 1.18 -4.97 1.57
N GLY A 58 2.25 -4.77 2.36
CA GLY A 58 2.81 -3.46 2.63
C GLY A 58 1.94 -2.67 3.61
N ALA A 59 1.62 -3.28 4.76
CA ALA A 59 0.72 -2.70 5.77
C ALA A 59 1.18 -1.33 6.31
N GLY A 60 2.48 -1.02 6.20
CA GLY A 60 3.05 0.27 6.60
C GLY A 60 2.66 0.68 8.01
N THR A 61 2.15 1.89 8.16
CA THR A 61 1.65 2.43 9.43
C THR A 61 0.25 1.95 9.82
N GLY A 62 -0.33 0.98 9.08
CA GLY A 62 -1.60 0.34 9.41
C GLY A 62 -2.86 1.11 9.01
N VAL A 63 -2.75 2.19 8.26
CA VAL A 63 -3.91 3.01 7.81
C VAL A 63 -4.96 2.15 7.12
N GLU A 64 -4.53 1.32 6.18
CA GLU A 64 -5.40 0.44 5.41
C GLU A 64 -6.00 -0.68 6.27
N CYS A 65 -5.19 -1.32 7.12
CA CYS A 65 -5.65 -2.36 8.04
C CYS A 65 -6.77 -1.86 8.95
N VAL A 66 -6.61 -0.64 9.50
CA VAL A 66 -7.62 0.00 10.35
C VAL A 66 -8.87 0.32 9.54
N ALA A 67 -8.72 0.93 8.35
CA ALA A 67 -9.85 1.31 7.51
C ALA A 67 -10.70 0.09 7.11
N LEU A 68 -10.08 -1.01 6.68
CA LEU A 68 -10.76 -2.26 6.35
C LEU A 68 -11.49 -2.86 7.55
N ALA A 69 -10.81 -2.94 8.71
CA ALA A 69 -11.41 -3.53 9.90
C ALA A 69 -12.57 -2.70 10.47
N GLN A 70 -12.54 -1.36 10.31
CA GLN A 70 -13.65 -0.47 10.68
C GLN A 70 -14.82 -0.58 9.71
N SER A 71 -14.54 -0.59 8.40
CA SER A 71 -15.57 -0.66 7.37
C SER A 71 -16.27 -2.02 7.31
N CYS A 72 -15.58 -3.09 7.72
CA CYS A 72 -16.06 -4.48 7.64
C CYS A 72 -15.95 -5.16 9.02
N PRO A 73 -16.94 -5.02 9.91
CA PRO A 73 -16.86 -5.55 11.29
C PRO A 73 -16.67 -7.07 11.40
N ASN A 74 -17.03 -7.84 10.37
CA ASN A 74 -16.89 -9.30 10.34
C ASN A 74 -15.70 -9.77 9.47
N LEU A 75 -14.83 -8.85 9.02
CA LEU A 75 -13.62 -9.16 8.28
C LEU A 75 -12.43 -9.25 9.25
N SER A 76 -11.63 -10.29 9.11
CA SER A 76 -10.32 -10.38 9.75
C SER A 76 -9.25 -9.90 8.77
N VAL A 77 -8.29 -9.13 9.25
CA VAL A 77 -7.21 -8.55 8.44
C VAL A 77 -5.87 -9.11 8.87
N VAL A 78 -5.07 -9.54 7.93
CA VAL A 78 -3.65 -9.87 8.12
C VAL A 78 -2.85 -8.85 7.35
N GLY A 79 -2.07 -8.04 8.06
CA GLY A 79 -1.13 -7.08 7.48
C GLY A 79 0.28 -7.65 7.49
N VAL A 80 0.99 -7.50 6.38
CA VAL A 80 2.40 -7.89 6.27
C VAL A 80 3.23 -6.72 5.75
N ASP A 81 4.37 -6.48 6.40
CA ASP A 81 5.34 -5.46 6.00
C ASP A 81 6.73 -5.87 6.50
N PRO A 82 7.79 -5.80 5.69
CA PRO A 82 9.14 -6.15 6.13
C PRO A 82 9.72 -5.16 7.14
N SER A 83 9.15 -3.94 7.26
CA SER A 83 9.60 -2.91 8.20
C SER A 83 8.93 -3.08 9.56
N ALA A 84 9.67 -3.61 10.54
CA ALA A 84 9.21 -3.72 11.92
C ALA A 84 8.89 -2.34 12.53
N ASP A 85 9.62 -1.29 12.15
CA ASP A 85 9.36 0.08 12.62
C ASP A 85 7.99 0.58 12.15
N MET A 86 7.64 0.34 10.89
CA MET A 86 6.32 0.71 10.36
C MET A 86 5.21 -0.07 11.07
N LEU A 87 5.40 -1.36 11.29
CA LEU A 87 4.42 -2.19 11.99
C LEU A 87 4.27 -1.81 13.46
N HIS A 88 5.31 -1.32 14.11
CA HIS A 88 5.18 -0.79 15.47
C HIS A 88 4.16 0.37 15.53
N HIS A 89 4.17 1.28 14.53
CA HIS A 89 3.17 2.33 14.42
C HIS A 89 1.77 1.79 14.10
N ALA A 90 1.69 0.77 13.23
CA ALA A 90 0.44 0.09 12.92
C ALA A 90 -0.19 -0.56 14.16
N GLU A 91 0.60 -1.24 14.99
CA GLU A 91 0.15 -1.83 16.25
C GLU A 91 -0.43 -0.80 17.21
N ALA A 92 0.19 0.38 17.32
CA ALA A 92 -0.32 1.46 18.15
C ALA A 92 -1.72 1.93 17.69
N LYS A 93 -1.91 2.13 16.38
CA LYS A 93 -3.22 2.47 15.80
C LYS A 93 -4.25 1.37 16.00
N ILE A 94 -3.89 0.11 15.77
CA ILE A 94 -4.79 -1.03 15.95
C ILE A 94 -5.28 -1.11 17.39
N ARG A 95 -4.41 -0.85 18.37
CA ARG A 95 -4.81 -0.78 19.80
C ARG A 95 -5.71 0.44 20.09
N GLU A 96 -5.39 1.61 19.53
CA GLU A 96 -6.17 2.84 19.70
C GLU A 96 -7.63 2.68 19.23
N TYR A 97 -7.86 1.87 18.17
CA TYR A 97 -9.19 1.59 17.63
C TYR A 97 -9.82 0.27 18.10
N ASP A 98 -9.26 -0.39 19.13
CA ASP A 98 -9.75 -1.66 19.68
C ASP A 98 -9.88 -2.80 18.65
N LEU A 99 -8.96 -2.86 17.68
CA LEU A 99 -9.00 -3.80 16.56
C LEU A 99 -8.10 -5.04 16.74
N THR A 100 -7.46 -5.21 17.88
CA THR A 100 -6.47 -6.29 18.14
C THR A 100 -7.03 -7.70 18.01
N SER A 101 -8.34 -7.89 18.17
CA SER A 101 -8.99 -9.19 17.99
C SER A 101 -9.17 -9.59 16.51
N ARG A 102 -9.12 -8.63 15.59
CA ARG A 102 -9.41 -8.83 14.16
C ARG A 102 -8.28 -8.49 13.20
N VAL A 103 -7.27 -7.77 13.68
CA VAL A 103 -6.10 -7.38 12.86
C VAL A 103 -4.85 -8.03 13.45
N ARG A 104 -4.11 -8.75 12.61
CA ARG A 104 -2.80 -9.33 12.95
C ARG A 104 -1.74 -8.81 12.01
N LEU A 105 -0.58 -8.46 12.54
CA LEU A 105 0.55 -7.95 11.77
C LEU A 105 1.71 -8.94 11.79
N TYR A 106 2.43 -9.02 10.66
CA TYR A 106 3.61 -9.88 10.49
C TYR A 106 4.78 -9.06 9.93
N PRO A 107 5.89 -8.92 10.68
CA PRO A 107 7.10 -8.26 10.22
C PRO A 107 7.90 -9.19 9.29
N SER A 108 7.41 -9.40 8.08
CA SER A 108 8.00 -10.34 7.12
C SER A 108 7.66 -9.93 5.68
N LYS A 109 8.25 -10.63 4.71
CA LYS A 109 7.77 -10.63 3.32
C LYS A 109 6.57 -11.57 3.18
N VAL A 110 5.82 -11.43 2.08
CA VAL A 110 4.64 -12.28 1.81
C VAL A 110 5.02 -13.75 1.75
N GLY A 111 6.11 -14.09 1.08
CA GLY A 111 6.57 -15.48 0.93
C GLY A 111 7.00 -16.14 2.24
N ASP A 112 7.30 -15.36 3.27
CA ASP A 112 7.70 -15.85 4.59
C ASP A 112 6.52 -15.97 5.58
N LEU A 113 5.30 -15.66 5.12
CA LEU A 113 4.11 -15.78 5.96
C LEU A 113 3.86 -17.25 6.35
N PRO A 114 3.34 -17.49 7.57
CA PRO A 114 2.85 -18.82 7.94
C PRO A 114 1.79 -19.32 6.95
N LYS A 115 1.65 -20.62 6.84
CA LYS A 115 0.55 -21.19 6.07
C LYS A 115 -0.79 -20.81 6.71
N PHE A 116 -1.57 -20.09 5.94
CA PHE A 116 -2.94 -19.73 6.28
C PHE A 116 -3.92 -20.49 5.38
N GLU A 117 -5.17 -20.60 5.81
CA GLU A 117 -6.26 -20.82 4.88
C GLU A 117 -6.29 -19.66 3.89
N PRO A 118 -6.55 -19.90 2.60
CA PRO A 118 -6.49 -18.86 1.58
C PRO A 118 -7.41 -17.67 1.90
N PHE A 119 -6.95 -16.48 1.54
CA PHE A 119 -7.65 -15.22 1.78
C PHE A 119 -8.76 -14.98 0.76
N ASP A 120 -9.80 -14.25 1.18
CA ASP A 120 -10.95 -13.86 0.36
C ASP A 120 -10.67 -12.63 -0.52
N ALA A 121 -9.66 -11.84 -0.16
CA ALA A 121 -9.15 -10.70 -0.92
C ALA A 121 -7.73 -10.37 -0.49
N ALA A 122 -6.98 -9.70 -1.37
CA ALA A 122 -5.72 -9.05 -1.02
C ALA A 122 -5.67 -7.62 -1.55
N THR A 123 -4.91 -6.78 -0.84
CA THR A 123 -4.58 -5.43 -1.30
C THR A 123 -3.07 -5.27 -1.41
N LEU A 124 -2.64 -4.48 -2.39
CA LEU A 124 -1.24 -4.12 -2.65
C LEU A 124 -1.23 -2.64 -3.08
N LEU A 125 -1.26 -1.73 -2.11
CA LEU A 125 -1.41 -0.31 -2.36
C LEU A 125 -0.09 0.43 -2.15
N LEU A 126 0.44 1.06 -3.21
CA LEU A 126 1.62 1.91 -3.18
C LEU A 126 2.90 1.18 -2.72
N VAL A 127 3.07 -0.06 -3.17
CA VAL A 127 4.16 -0.95 -2.73
C VAL A 127 4.99 -1.47 -3.90
N MET A 128 4.37 -1.94 -4.99
CA MET A 128 5.06 -2.65 -6.04
C MET A 128 6.10 -1.78 -6.77
N HIS A 129 5.91 -0.46 -6.79
CA HIS A 129 6.84 0.47 -7.41
C HIS A 129 8.23 0.53 -6.72
N PHE A 130 8.35 0.06 -5.47
CA PHE A 130 9.65 -0.06 -4.80
C PHE A 130 10.49 -1.22 -5.31
N LEU A 131 9.89 -2.18 -6.00
CA LEU A 131 10.61 -3.34 -6.55
C LEU A 131 11.05 -3.06 -7.99
N PRO A 132 12.26 -3.44 -8.40
CA PRO A 132 12.67 -3.40 -9.80
C PRO A 132 11.87 -4.41 -10.64
N ASP A 133 11.78 -4.16 -11.96
CA ASP A 133 11.14 -5.10 -12.91
C ASP A 133 12.18 -6.09 -13.49
N ASP A 134 12.85 -6.79 -12.60
CA ASP A 134 13.88 -7.80 -12.86
C ASP A 134 13.45 -9.22 -12.45
N GLY A 135 12.15 -9.40 -12.22
CA GLY A 135 11.55 -10.61 -11.67
C GLY A 135 10.99 -10.41 -10.26
N ALA A 136 11.43 -9.37 -9.51
CA ALA A 136 10.98 -9.14 -8.14
C ALA A 136 9.48 -8.81 -8.05
N LYS A 137 8.94 -8.04 -9.02
CA LYS A 137 7.49 -7.78 -9.11
C LYS A 137 6.69 -9.06 -9.37
N GLN A 138 7.18 -9.89 -10.27
CA GLN A 138 6.54 -11.16 -10.61
C GLN A 138 6.54 -12.08 -9.38
N THR A 139 7.65 -12.25 -8.69
CA THR A 139 7.75 -13.05 -7.46
C THR A 139 6.75 -12.58 -6.41
N LEU A 140 6.65 -11.26 -6.15
CA LEU A 140 5.66 -10.72 -5.20
C LEU A 140 4.23 -11.08 -5.59
N LEU A 141 3.87 -10.95 -6.87
CA LEU A 141 2.52 -11.26 -7.35
C LEU A 141 2.23 -12.77 -7.29
N GLU A 142 3.22 -13.65 -7.57
CA GLU A 142 3.11 -15.11 -7.41
C GLU A 142 2.87 -15.49 -5.94
N GLU A 143 3.64 -14.90 -5.02
CA GLU A 143 3.47 -15.08 -3.58
C GLU A 143 2.06 -14.67 -3.14
N ILE A 144 1.58 -13.48 -3.54
CA ILE A 144 0.21 -13.02 -3.24
C ILE A 144 -0.82 -13.99 -3.83
N SER A 145 -0.65 -14.39 -5.09
CA SER A 145 -1.54 -15.34 -5.76
C SER A 145 -1.65 -16.65 -4.98
N SER A 146 -0.53 -17.17 -4.46
CA SER A 146 -0.51 -18.43 -3.69
C SER A 146 -1.34 -18.38 -2.40
N HIS A 147 -1.54 -17.19 -1.83
CA HIS A 147 -2.30 -16.98 -0.62
C HIS A 147 -3.80 -16.70 -0.85
N LEU A 148 -4.24 -16.51 -2.10
CA LEU A 148 -5.63 -16.18 -2.43
C LEU A 148 -6.46 -17.39 -2.81
N LYS A 149 -7.77 -17.34 -2.52
CA LYS A 149 -8.75 -18.29 -3.09
C LYS A 149 -8.91 -18.07 -4.60
N PRO A 150 -9.23 -19.12 -5.37
CA PRO A 150 -9.68 -18.92 -6.76
C PRO A 150 -10.85 -17.92 -6.80
N GLY A 151 -10.80 -16.99 -7.76
CA GLY A 151 -11.79 -15.91 -7.90
C GLY A 151 -11.61 -14.73 -6.95
N ALA A 152 -10.76 -14.82 -5.92
CA ALA A 152 -10.50 -13.74 -5.00
C ALA A 152 -9.83 -12.53 -5.70
N PRO A 153 -10.24 -11.29 -5.39
CA PRO A 153 -9.63 -10.11 -5.98
C PRO A 153 -8.29 -9.76 -5.31
N LEU A 154 -7.36 -9.33 -6.13
CA LEU A 154 -6.24 -8.48 -5.76
C LEU A 154 -6.62 -7.03 -6.13
N ILE A 155 -6.67 -6.16 -5.14
CA ILE A 155 -6.83 -4.72 -5.30
C ILE A 155 -5.43 -4.11 -5.28
N LEU A 156 -4.98 -3.61 -6.42
CA LEU A 156 -3.64 -3.07 -6.60
C LEU A 156 -3.74 -1.58 -6.95
N ALA A 157 -2.92 -0.76 -6.33
CA ALA A 157 -2.74 0.63 -6.76
C ALA A 157 -1.29 1.04 -6.65
N ASP A 158 -0.83 1.81 -7.65
CA ASP A 158 0.58 2.15 -7.71
C ASP A 158 0.87 3.39 -8.56
N LEU A 159 2.10 3.85 -8.50
CA LEU A 159 2.68 4.74 -9.48
C LEU A 159 2.89 3.96 -10.78
N PHE A 160 2.42 4.48 -11.90
CA PHE A 160 2.45 3.75 -13.16
C PHE A 160 2.88 4.64 -14.33
N GLY A 161 3.26 4.01 -15.43
CA GLY A 161 3.66 4.65 -16.68
C GLY A 161 5.15 4.55 -16.96
N SER A 162 5.60 5.25 -17.99
CA SER A 162 7.01 5.41 -18.35
C SER A 162 7.41 6.88 -18.28
N TRP A 163 8.52 7.18 -17.61
CA TRP A 163 9.03 8.56 -17.56
C TRP A 163 9.55 9.07 -18.92
N GLU A 164 9.69 8.20 -19.90
CA GLU A 164 10.02 8.55 -21.28
C GLU A 164 8.82 9.05 -22.09
N ASP A 165 7.59 8.73 -21.62
CA ASP A 165 6.36 9.19 -22.26
C ASP A 165 6.12 10.68 -21.97
N PRO A 166 6.00 11.56 -23.00
CA PRO A 166 5.73 12.98 -22.81
C PRO A 166 4.47 13.29 -22.01
N TRP A 167 3.43 12.46 -22.14
CA TRP A 167 2.20 12.64 -21.37
C TRP A 167 2.42 12.33 -19.87
N GLN A 168 3.18 11.29 -19.57
CA GLN A 168 3.55 10.98 -18.17
C GLN A 168 4.43 12.09 -17.56
N GLN A 169 5.31 12.69 -18.33
CA GLN A 169 6.08 13.87 -17.89
C GLN A 169 5.17 15.06 -17.59
N GLN A 170 4.11 15.28 -18.40
CA GLN A 170 3.12 16.33 -18.13
C GLN A 170 2.32 16.05 -16.86
N LEU A 171 1.85 14.80 -16.64
CA LEU A 171 1.17 14.40 -15.41
C LEU A 171 2.06 14.58 -14.18
N ARG A 172 3.33 14.25 -14.30
CA ARG A 172 4.34 14.45 -13.27
C ARG A 172 4.56 15.93 -12.95
N SER A 173 4.58 16.80 -13.96
CA SER A 173 4.65 18.25 -13.77
C SER A 173 3.44 18.77 -12.98
N TRP A 174 2.23 18.32 -13.30
CA TRP A 174 1.03 18.68 -12.54
C TRP A 174 1.07 18.15 -11.12
N TRP A 175 1.56 16.95 -10.90
CA TRP A 175 1.78 16.38 -9.57
C TRP A 175 2.73 17.25 -8.73
N ARG A 176 3.83 17.70 -9.31
CA ARG A 176 4.75 18.64 -8.67
C ARG A 176 4.04 19.94 -8.26
N HIS A 177 3.27 20.53 -9.16
CA HIS A 177 2.52 21.75 -8.89
C HIS A 177 1.46 21.53 -7.79
N LEU A 178 0.80 20.38 -7.75
CA LEU A 178 -0.16 20.03 -6.71
C LEU A 178 0.49 20.02 -5.32
N GLN A 179 1.68 19.43 -5.18
CA GLN A 179 2.42 19.41 -3.92
C GLN A 179 2.83 20.83 -3.47
N LEU A 180 3.29 21.67 -4.39
CA LEU A 180 3.63 23.06 -4.11
C LEU A 180 2.38 23.85 -3.68
N ALA A 181 1.25 23.65 -4.34
CA ALA A 181 -0.02 24.29 -4.00
C ALA A 181 -0.57 23.83 -2.63
N ALA A 182 -0.25 22.61 -2.21
CA ALA A 182 -0.55 22.10 -0.87
C ALA A 182 0.37 22.68 0.22
N GLY A 183 1.33 23.54 -0.16
CA GLY A 183 2.24 24.20 0.77
C GLY A 183 3.48 23.38 1.16
N ILE A 184 3.77 22.29 0.46
CA ILE A 184 5.01 21.54 0.67
C ILE A 184 6.18 22.40 0.19
N PRO A 185 7.23 22.61 1.01
CA PRO A 185 8.40 23.40 0.60
C PRO A 185 9.05 22.85 -0.68
N GLU A 186 9.43 23.74 -1.60
CA GLU A 186 10.00 23.35 -2.89
C GLU A 186 11.20 22.41 -2.75
N ALA A 187 12.07 22.65 -1.78
CA ALA A 187 13.23 21.80 -1.51
C ALA A 187 12.82 20.35 -1.13
N GLU A 188 11.70 20.19 -0.44
CA GLU A 188 11.17 18.86 -0.08
C GLU A 188 10.49 18.18 -1.27
N VAL A 189 9.76 18.93 -2.08
CA VAL A 189 9.19 18.43 -3.35
C VAL A 189 10.31 17.92 -4.24
N GLU A 190 11.35 18.71 -4.49
CA GLU A 190 12.50 18.32 -5.30
C GLU A 190 13.24 17.10 -4.72
N LYS A 191 13.38 17.03 -3.40
CA LYS A 191 13.96 15.85 -2.74
C LYS A 191 13.12 14.60 -2.98
N GLY A 192 11.79 14.74 -2.92
CA GLY A 192 10.85 13.65 -3.20
C GLY A 192 10.97 13.15 -4.64
N PHE A 193 11.00 14.06 -5.62
CA PHE A 193 11.14 13.69 -7.03
C PHE A 193 12.50 13.05 -7.34
N ARG A 194 13.61 13.52 -6.73
CA ARG A 194 14.90 12.82 -6.84
C ARG A 194 14.89 11.41 -6.26
N HIS A 195 14.15 11.18 -5.16
CA HIS A 195 13.95 9.83 -4.62
C HIS A 195 13.18 8.97 -5.61
N ILE A 196 12.09 9.49 -6.19
CA ILE A 196 11.30 8.80 -7.20
C ILE A 196 12.17 8.40 -8.40
N ASP A 197 12.98 9.30 -8.90
CA ASP A 197 13.86 9.03 -10.06
C ASP A 197 14.91 7.94 -9.79
N ARG A 198 15.35 7.82 -8.55
CA ARG A 198 16.42 6.88 -8.17
C ARG A 198 15.89 5.53 -7.74
N ASP A 199 14.80 5.49 -6.96
CA ASP A 199 14.42 4.34 -6.16
C ASP A 199 13.03 3.78 -6.52
N ILE A 200 12.31 4.41 -7.47
CA ILE A 200 10.96 3.99 -7.84
C ILE A 200 10.94 3.47 -9.28
N HIS A 201 10.34 2.30 -9.45
CA HIS A 201 10.31 1.54 -10.69
C HIS A 201 8.86 1.34 -11.16
N PRO A 202 8.19 2.36 -11.71
CA PRO A 202 6.83 2.22 -12.22
C PRO A 202 6.82 1.31 -13.46
N VAL A 203 5.69 0.69 -13.72
CA VAL A 203 5.46 -0.07 -14.95
C VAL A 203 4.28 0.51 -15.72
N THR A 204 4.26 0.30 -17.03
CA THR A 204 3.11 0.65 -17.87
C THR A 204 1.91 -0.27 -17.56
N GLU A 205 0.69 0.14 -17.93
CA GLU A 205 -0.50 -0.70 -17.78
C GLU A 205 -0.39 -2.00 -18.57
N ALA A 206 0.22 -1.96 -19.75
CA ALA A 206 0.47 -3.15 -20.56
C ALA A 206 1.38 -4.13 -19.80
N ARG A 207 2.48 -3.61 -19.21
CA ARG A 207 3.39 -4.45 -18.42
C ARG A 207 2.73 -4.97 -17.14
N LEU A 208 1.90 -4.18 -16.48
CA LEU A 208 1.11 -4.64 -15.33
C LEU A 208 0.19 -5.82 -15.73
N ALA A 209 -0.50 -5.72 -16.86
CA ALA A 209 -1.38 -6.78 -17.35
C ALA A 209 -0.60 -8.07 -17.67
N GLU A 210 0.60 -7.96 -18.26
CA GLU A 210 1.49 -9.11 -18.49
C GLU A 210 1.91 -9.78 -17.17
N LEU A 211 2.35 -8.99 -16.18
CA LEU A 211 2.77 -9.49 -14.87
C LEU A 211 1.61 -10.21 -14.17
N LEU A 212 0.42 -9.62 -14.15
CA LEU A 212 -0.77 -10.22 -13.55
C LEU A 212 -1.15 -11.55 -14.25
N THR A 213 -1.15 -11.56 -15.58
CA THR A 213 -1.45 -12.79 -16.36
C THR A 213 -0.43 -13.89 -16.06
N ALA A 214 0.86 -13.55 -16.04
CA ALA A 214 1.93 -14.52 -15.77
C ALA A 214 1.87 -15.13 -14.36
N THR A 215 1.21 -14.42 -13.40
CA THR A 215 1.14 -14.82 -11.99
C THR A 215 -0.23 -15.38 -11.58
N GLY A 216 -1.07 -15.74 -12.56
CA GLY A 216 -2.34 -16.43 -12.34
C GLY A 216 -3.50 -15.51 -11.99
N PHE A 217 -3.43 -14.24 -12.41
CA PHE A 217 -4.56 -13.33 -12.34
C PHE A 217 -5.19 -13.10 -13.72
N GLY A 218 -6.48 -12.79 -13.72
CA GLY A 218 -7.18 -12.31 -14.91
C GLY A 218 -6.78 -10.85 -15.26
N PRO A 219 -7.36 -10.31 -16.36
CA PRO A 219 -7.04 -8.96 -16.80
C PRO A 219 -7.41 -7.92 -15.74
N PRO A 220 -6.55 -6.88 -15.51
CA PRO A 220 -6.82 -5.82 -14.57
C PRO A 220 -7.94 -4.90 -15.06
N ALA A 221 -8.91 -4.59 -14.19
CA ALA A 221 -9.94 -3.59 -14.41
C ALA A 221 -9.61 -2.33 -13.61
N PRO A 222 -9.50 -1.15 -14.23
CA PRO A 222 -9.18 0.08 -13.51
C PRO A 222 -10.37 0.55 -12.67
N TYR A 223 -10.10 1.02 -11.43
CA TYR A 223 -11.11 1.60 -10.53
C TYR A 223 -10.71 2.99 -10.00
N PHE A 224 -9.43 3.37 -10.14
CA PHE A 224 -8.90 4.64 -9.63
C PHE A 224 -7.89 5.25 -10.59
N ARG A 225 -7.90 6.58 -10.72
CA ARG A 225 -6.91 7.36 -11.48
C ARG A 225 -6.71 8.73 -10.84
N ALA A 226 -5.45 9.08 -10.57
CA ALA A 226 -5.06 10.41 -10.12
C ALA A 226 -3.63 10.73 -10.59
N LEU A 227 -3.53 11.50 -11.66
CA LEU A 227 -2.26 11.83 -12.32
C LEU A 227 -1.43 10.56 -12.65
N CYS A 228 -0.24 10.43 -12.07
CA CYS A 228 0.65 9.27 -12.26
C CYS A 228 0.24 8.04 -11.42
N PHE A 229 -0.85 8.10 -10.67
CA PHE A 229 -1.32 6.99 -9.83
C PHE A 229 -2.52 6.31 -10.46
N GLY A 230 -2.50 4.99 -10.45
CA GLY A 230 -3.60 4.16 -10.92
C GLY A 230 -3.95 3.05 -9.94
N GLY A 231 -5.20 2.61 -9.98
CA GLY A 231 -5.67 1.46 -9.21
C GLY A 231 -6.45 0.48 -10.08
N TRP A 232 -6.22 -0.80 -9.86
CA TRP A 232 -6.81 -1.89 -10.63
C TRP A 232 -7.28 -3.01 -9.72
N VAL A 233 -8.29 -3.73 -10.17
CA VAL A 233 -8.73 -4.99 -9.59
C VAL A 233 -8.43 -6.11 -10.56
N ALA A 234 -7.75 -7.16 -10.13
CA ALA A 234 -7.56 -8.39 -10.87
C ALA A 234 -8.02 -9.58 -10.04
N ARG A 235 -8.64 -10.60 -10.66
CA ARG A 235 -9.12 -11.77 -9.94
C ARG A 235 -8.17 -12.93 -10.15
N LYS A 236 -7.87 -13.68 -9.10
CA LYS A 236 -7.14 -14.94 -9.20
C LYS A 236 -7.94 -15.93 -10.04
N LEU A 237 -7.27 -16.56 -11.02
CA LEU A 237 -7.83 -17.60 -11.88
C LEU A 237 -7.88 -18.97 -11.18
#